data_d537c3ca9666f27e2835979b0df374cb
#
_entry.id   d537c3ca9666f27e2835979b0df374cb
#
_cell.length_a   1.000
_cell.length_b   1.000
_cell.length_c   1.000
_cell.angle_alpha   90.00
_cell.angle_beta   90.00
_cell.angle_gamma   90.00
#
_symmetry.space_group_name_H-M   'P 1'
#
loop_
_entity.id
_entity.type
_entity.pdbx_description
1 polymer ?
#
loop_
_entity_poly.entity_id
_entity_poly.type
_entity_poly.pdbx_seq_one_letter_code
_entity_poly.pdbx_strand_id
1 'polypeptide(L)'
;MVRTEFRAVLCNDPYEIQLMQNLYDSAVKQLSLKFEILNNEFKVLYARNPIHHIEGRVKTVESLAAKLLNKGLPLTIEAAREHINDIAGVRVVCSYIDDVYRVAEMLELQKDVKIIKRQDYIRTPNYNGYRSLHLDIRVPVYLSDRTELVTAEIQIRTIAMDFWASLEHDIRYKVDKTKLPEGINEEMLACAGKIAEIDRQMQEMYRRIKSAQGNTDC
;
A
#
# COMPACT_ATOMS: atom_id res chain seq x y z
N MET A 1 3.74 25.40 17.36
CA MET A 1 4.98 25.16 18.10
C MET A 1 5.51 23.73 17.86
N VAL A 2 4.76 22.69 18.04
CA VAL A 2 5.22 21.29 17.85
C VAL A 2 5.73 20.96 16.42
N ARG A 3 5.17 21.53 15.35
CA ARG A 3 5.58 21.26 13.96
C ARG A 3 6.98 21.74 13.59
N THR A 4 7.45 22.82 14.20
CA THR A 4 8.77 23.42 13.87
C THR A 4 9.90 22.71 14.63
N GLU A 5 9.62 22.24 15.84
CA GLU A 5 10.58 21.49 16.65
C GLU A 5 10.83 20.08 16.07
N PHE A 6 9.80 19.43 15.49
CA PHE A 6 9.97 18.09 14.86
C PHE A 6 10.89 18.12 13.63
N ARG A 7 10.84 19.17 12.81
CA ARG A 7 11.79 19.32 11.68
C ARG A 7 13.22 19.53 12.14
N ALA A 8 13.42 20.24 13.26
CA ALA A 8 14.74 20.50 13.80
C ALA A 8 15.39 19.28 14.48
N VAL A 9 14.56 18.30 14.93
CA VAL A 9 15.05 17.13 15.68
C VAL A 9 15.38 15.94 14.75
N LEU A 10 14.69 15.76 13.62
CA LEU A 10 14.96 14.66 12.66
C LEU A 10 16.27 14.84 11.89
N CYS A 11 16.68 16.07 11.64
CA CYS A 11 17.97 16.40 11.02
C CYS A 11 18.38 17.83 11.31
N ASN A 12 19.60 18.02 11.74
CA ASN A 12 20.23 19.33 11.78
C ASN A 12 20.48 19.89 10.37
N ASP A 13 20.28 19.08 9.31
CA ASP A 13 20.48 19.46 7.91
C ASP A 13 19.20 19.25 7.06
N PRO A 14 18.53 20.35 6.65
CA PRO A 14 17.41 20.30 5.72
C PRO A 14 17.74 19.62 4.38
N TYR A 15 18.99 19.62 3.97
CA TYR A 15 19.45 19.03 2.72
C TYR A 15 19.36 17.49 2.77
N GLU A 16 19.72 16.86 3.88
CA GLU A 16 19.60 15.41 4.04
C GLU A 16 18.14 14.93 4.00
N ILE A 17 17.21 15.70 4.58
CA ILE A 17 15.77 15.43 4.47
C ILE A 17 15.33 15.46 2.99
N GLN A 18 15.79 16.47 2.26
CA GLN A 18 15.46 16.64 0.85
C GLN A 18 16.02 15.51 -0.02
N LEU A 19 17.24 15.07 0.25
CA LEU A 19 17.85 13.90 -0.41
C LEU A 19 17.08 12.61 -0.12
N MET A 20 16.71 12.40 1.13
CA MET A 20 15.88 11.26 1.51
C MET A 20 14.52 11.30 0.80
N GLN A 21 13.82 12.41 0.86
CA GLN A 21 12.51 12.57 0.19
C GLN A 21 12.61 12.30 -1.31
N ASN A 22 13.61 12.85 -1.98
CA ASN A 22 13.85 12.64 -3.40
C ASN A 22 14.12 11.16 -3.74
N LEU A 23 14.90 10.47 -2.91
CA LEU A 23 15.20 9.05 -3.07
C LEU A 23 13.93 8.19 -2.98
N TYR A 24 13.11 8.41 -1.94
CA TYR A 24 11.86 7.66 -1.75
C TYR A 24 10.78 8.02 -2.78
N ASP A 25 10.71 9.27 -3.21
CA ASP A 25 9.83 9.71 -4.31
C ASP A 25 10.21 9.05 -5.64
N SER A 26 11.52 8.93 -5.90
CA SER A 26 12.03 8.19 -7.07
C SER A 26 11.63 6.72 -7.04
N ALA A 27 11.70 6.06 -5.87
CA ALA A 27 11.24 4.69 -5.70
C ALA A 27 9.72 4.55 -5.95
N VAL A 28 8.92 5.48 -5.43
CA VAL A 28 7.46 5.50 -5.64
C VAL A 28 7.14 5.65 -7.14
N LYS A 29 7.78 6.61 -7.83
CA LYS A 29 7.59 6.83 -9.28
C LYS A 29 7.97 5.60 -10.10
N GLN A 30 9.13 4.99 -9.79
CA GLN A 30 9.60 3.78 -10.47
C GLN A 30 8.62 2.61 -10.28
N LEU A 31 8.11 2.41 -9.07
CA LEU A 31 7.15 1.35 -8.76
C LEU A 31 5.79 1.60 -9.40
N SER A 32 5.30 2.83 -9.38
CA SER A 32 4.05 3.19 -10.07
C SER A 32 4.14 2.93 -11.56
N LEU A 33 5.23 3.32 -12.20
CA LEU A 33 5.47 3.06 -13.61
C LEU A 33 5.55 1.56 -13.93
N LYS A 34 6.16 0.74 -13.04
CA LYS A 34 6.16 -0.72 -13.20
C LYS A 34 4.74 -1.29 -13.25
N PHE A 35 3.87 -0.88 -12.33
CA PHE A 35 2.48 -1.34 -12.32
C PHE A 35 1.70 -0.85 -13.55
N GLU A 36 1.95 0.36 -14.04
CA GLU A 36 1.35 0.86 -15.28
C GLU A 36 1.79 0.01 -16.49
N ILE A 37 3.07 -0.33 -16.60
CA ILE A 37 3.60 -1.20 -17.66
C ILE A 37 2.93 -2.57 -17.60
N LEU A 38 2.90 -3.21 -16.42
CA LEU A 38 2.28 -4.52 -16.23
C LEU A 38 0.78 -4.49 -16.57
N ASN A 39 0.07 -3.44 -16.17
CA ASN A 39 -1.36 -3.26 -16.49
C ASN A 39 -1.61 -3.10 -17.99
N ASN A 40 -0.75 -2.36 -18.68
CA ASN A 40 -0.83 -2.17 -20.13
C ASN A 40 -0.53 -3.45 -20.90
N GLU A 41 0.50 -4.20 -20.50
CA GLU A 41 0.79 -5.52 -21.06
C GLU A 41 -0.39 -6.48 -20.89
N PHE A 42 -0.96 -6.52 -19.68
CA PHE A 42 -2.11 -7.36 -19.39
C PHE A 42 -3.32 -7.01 -20.25
N LYS A 43 -3.55 -5.72 -20.52
CA LYS A 43 -4.60 -5.26 -21.42
C LYS A 43 -4.42 -5.80 -22.84
N VAL A 44 -3.19 -5.83 -23.33
CA VAL A 44 -2.87 -6.34 -24.67
C VAL A 44 -3.07 -7.87 -24.74
N LEU A 45 -2.62 -8.60 -23.70
CA LEU A 45 -2.69 -10.06 -23.67
C LEU A 45 -4.11 -10.60 -23.42
N TYR A 46 -4.90 -9.92 -22.58
CA TYR A 46 -6.17 -10.45 -22.07
C TYR A 46 -7.38 -9.53 -22.31
N ALA A 47 -7.21 -8.46 -23.09
CA ALA A 47 -8.24 -7.47 -23.44
C ALA A 47 -8.93 -6.81 -22.21
N ARG A 48 -8.26 -6.78 -21.06
CA ARG A 48 -8.76 -6.12 -19.82
C ARG A 48 -7.64 -5.58 -18.95
N ASN A 49 -7.97 -4.65 -18.06
CA ASN A 49 -7.07 -4.13 -17.04
C ASN A 49 -7.38 -4.76 -15.68
N PRO A 50 -6.42 -5.45 -15.03
CA PRO A 50 -6.59 -5.93 -13.67
C PRO A 50 -6.52 -4.79 -12.64
N ILE A 51 -5.76 -3.74 -12.93
CA ILE A 51 -5.57 -2.58 -12.06
C ILE A 51 -6.57 -1.48 -12.43
N HIS A 52 -7.34 -1.03 -11.45
CA HIS A 52 -8.27 0.08 -11.57
C HIS A 52 -7.54 1.42 -11.44
N HIS A 53 -6.71 1.59 -10.40
CA HIS A 53 -5.84 2.76 -10.24
C HIS A 53 -4.65 2.46 -9.32
N ILE A 54 -3.65 3.35 -9.40
CA ILE A 54 -2.41 3.29 -8.62
C ILE A 54 -2.26 4.62 -7.90
N GLU A 55 -1.95 4.57 -6.61
CA GLU A 55 -1.69 5.73 -5.77
C GLU A 55 -0.35 5.57 -5.06
N GLY A 56 0.58 6.48 -5.33
CA GLY A 56 1.90 6.51 -4.71
C GLY A 56 2.02 7.63 -3.70
N ARG A 57 2.69 7.38 -2.58
CA ARG A 57 2.97 8.42 -1.59
C ARG A 57 4.31 8.21 -0.91
N VAL A 58 4.96 9.30 -0.55
CA VAL A 58 6.06 9.32 0.42
C VAL A 58 5.49 9.80 1.75
N LYS A 59 5.81 9.09 2.84
CA LYS A 59 5.40 9.47 4.20
C LYS A 59 5.99 10.83 4.57
N THR A 60 5.16 11.72 5.12
CA THR A 60 5.64 13.04 5.56
C THR A 60 6.61 12.92 6.73
N VAL A 61 7.49 13.90 6.87
CA VAL A 61 8.48 13.96 7.96
C VAL A 61 7.81 13.90 9.34
N GLU A 62 6.66 14.57 9.49
CA GLU A 62 5.88 14.56 10.72
C GLU A 62 5.32 13.17 11.05
N SER A 63 4.79 12.49 10.03
CA SER A 63 4.26 11.12 10.19
C SER A 63 5.38 10.11 10.48
N LEU A 64 6.57 10.34 9.91
CA LEU A 64 7.74 9.53 10.14
C LEU A 64 8.25 9.69 11.56
N ALA A 65 8.37 10.93 12.05
CA ALA A 65 8.76 11.25 13.42
C ALA A 65 7.78 10.65 14.43
N ALA A 66 6.48 10.81 14.21
CA ALA A 66 5.46 10.21 15.08
C ALA A 66 5.58 8.68 15.14
N LYS A 67 5.88 8.02 14.02
CA LYS A 67 6.04 6.57 13.96
C LYS A 67 7.30 6.09 14.68
N LEU A 68 8.42 6.82 14.56
CA LEU A 68 9.64 6.55 15.31
C LEU A 68 9.43 6.69 16.82
N LEU A 69 8.79 7.78 17.26
CA LEU A 69 8.46 7.99 18.68
C LEU A 69 7.58 6.88 19.25
N ASN A 70 6.53 6.49 18.51
CA ASN A 70 5.63 5.41 18.93
C ASN A 70 6.35 4.05 19.05
N LYS A 71 7.46 3.88 18.34
CA LYS A 71 8.32 2.69 18.44
C LYS A 71 9.45 2.82 19.46
N GLY A 72 9.60 3.96 20.14
CA GLY A 72 10.70 4.26 21.07
C GLY A 72 12.07 4.33 20.38
N LEU A 73 12.10 4.73 19.09
CA LEU A 73 13.32 4.79 18.28
C LEU A 73 13.85 6.22 18.21
N PRO A 74 15.17 6.40 17.97
CA PRO A 74 15.77 7.71 17.76
C PRO A 74 15.13 8.44 16.58
N LEU A 75 15.01 9.76 16.67
CA LEU A 75 14.51 10.62 15.60
C LEU A 75 15.64 10.95 14.60
N THR A 76 16.12 9.95 13.87
CA THR A 76 17.17 10.09 12.86
C THR A 76 16.74 9.48 11.53
N ILE A 77 17.38 9.91 10.45
CA ILE A 77 17.14 9.36 9.10
C ILE A 77 17.55 7.89 9.05
N GLU A 78 18.66 7.53 9.69
CA GLU A 78 19.16 6.16 9.75
C GLU A 78 18.14 5.23 10.42
N ALA A 79 17.64 5.63 11.59
CA ALA A 79 16.60 4.86 12.29
C ALA A 79 15.31 4.73 11.46
N ALA A 80 14.94 5.79 10.73
CA ALA A 80 13.81 5.75 9.82
C ALA A 80 14.04 4.75 8.68
N ARG A 81 15.19 4.79 8.02
CA ARG A 81 15.55 3.88 6.91
C ARG A 81 15.62 2.42 7.35
N GLU A 82 16.08 2.17 8.57
CA GLU A 82 16.26 0.81 9.11
C GLU A 82 14.95 0.18 9.62
N HIS A 83 14.09 0.99 10.25
CA HIS A 83 12.96 0.45 11.02
C HIS A 83 11.57 0.79 10.45
N ILE A 84 11.50 1.64 9.41
CA ILE A 84 10.23 2.06 8.80
C ILE A 84 10.19 1.63 7.33
N ASN A 85 9.41 0.59 7.01
CA ASN A 85 9.32 0.03 5.66
C ASN A 85 8.38 0.82 4.74
N ASP A 86 7.45 1.61 5.30
CA ASP A 86 6.40 2.34 4.58
C ASP A 86 6.72 3.83 4.40
N ILE A 87 8.02 4.19 4.29
CA ILE A 87 8.42 5.56 3.91
C ILE A 87 7.96 5.83 2.47
N ALA A 88 8.29 4.91 1.53
CA ALA A 88 7.65 4.84 0.22
C ALA A 88 6.48 3.86 0.29
N GLY A 89 5.31 4.29 -0.13
CA GLY A 89 4.12 3.46 -0.20
C GLY A 89 3.48 3.54 -1.58
N VAL A 90 3.11 2.39 -2.15
CA VAL A 90 2.31 2.33 -3.37
C VAL A 90 1.08 1.49 -3.11
N ARG A 91 -0.09 2.07 -3.36
CA ARG A 91 -1.37 1.39 -3.31
C ARG A 91 -1.81 1.04 -4.72
N VAL A 92 -2.15 -0.22 -4.94
CA VAL A 92 -2.66 -0.73 -6.20
C VAL A 92 -4.07 -1.25 -5.96
N VAL A 93 -5.04 -0.63 -6.59
CA VAL A 93 -6.44 -1.02 -6.47
C VAL A 93 -6.84 -1.83 -7.69
N CYS A 94 -7.27 -3.08 -7.47
CA CYS A 94 -7.64 -4.04 -8.48
C CYS A 94 -9.16 -4.19 -8.58
N SER A 95 -9.64 -4.70 -9.72
CA SER A 95 -11.08 -4.91 -9.93
C SER A 95 -11.61 -6.09 -9.12
N TYR A 96 -10.87 -7.19 -9.05
CA TYR A 96 -11.31 -8.44 -8.43
C TYR A 96 -10.24 -9.03 -7.50
N ILE A 97 -10.65 -9.95 -6.62
CA ILE A 97 -9.77 -10.60 -5.65
C ILE A 97 -8.65 -11.38 -6.37
N ASP A 98 -8.97 -12.10 -7.46
CA ASP A 98 -7.97 -12.84 -8.24
C ASP A 98 -6.92 -11.91 -8.84
N ASP A 99 -7.31 -10.69 -9.24
CA ASP A 99 -6.39 -9.70 -9.78
C ASP A 99 -5.39 -9.22 -8.74
N VAL A 100 -5.79 -9.13 -7.47
CA VAL A 100 -4.87 -8.76 -6.37
C VAL A 100 -3.70 -9.72 -6.31
N TYR A 101 -3.98 -11.04 -6.35
CA TYR A 101 -2.94 -12.05 -6.29
C TYR A 101 -2.12 -12.10 -7.58
N ARG A 102 -2.76 -11.99 -8.75
CA ARG A 102 -2.07 -11.98 -10.05
C ARG A 102 -1.12 -10.79 -10.18
N VAL A 103 -1.54 -9.60 -9.78
CA VAL A 103 -0.68 -8.40 -9.80
C VAL A 103 0.50 -8.56 -8.84
N ALA A 104 0.29 -9.17 -7.68
CA ALA A 104 1.38 -9.49 -6.76
C ALA A 104 2.40 -10.46 -7.39
N GLU A 105 1.93 -11.54 -8.01
CA GLU A 105 2.77 -12.52 -8.71
C GLU A 105 3.57 -11.87 -9.85
N MET A 106 2.94 -11.02 -10.65
CA MET A 106 3.62 -10.26 -11.71
C MET A 106 4.75 -9.39 -11.17
N LEU A 107 4.55 -8.73 -10.01
CA LEU A 107 5.59 -7.96 -9.35
C LEU A 107 6.72 -8.86 -8.81
N GLU A 108 6.37 -10.00 -8.21
CA GLU A 108 7.34 -10.96 -7.64
C GLU A 108 8.27 -11.56 -8.71
N LEU A 109 7.83 -11.63 -9.97
CA LEU A 109 8.64 -12.10 -11.11
C LEU A 109 9.66 -11.06 -11.60
N GLN A 110 9.57 -9.79 -11.19
CA GLN A 110 10.52 -8.75 -11.59
C GLN A 110 11.87 -8.97 -10.92
N LYS A 111 12.94 -9.09 -11.73
CA LYS A 111 14.30 -9.42 -11.27
C LYS A 111 14.91 -8.36 -10.32
N ASP A 112 14.48 -7.14 -10.44
CA ASP A 112 14.93 -6.00 -9.64
C ASP A 112 14.04 -5.72 -8.41
N VAL A 113 13.05 -6.57 -8.15
CA VAL A 113 12.18 -6.50 -6.96
C VAL A 113 12.51 -7.66 -6.03
N LYS A 114 12.88 -7.34 -4.80
CA LYS A 114 13.09 -8.34 -3.75
C LYS A 114 12.00 -8.24 -2.70
N ILE A 115 11.17 -9.27 -2.58
CA ILE A 115 10.19 -9.36 -1.50
C ILE A 115 10.92 -9.61 -0.17
N ILE A 116 10.66 -8.76 0.81
CA ILE A 116 11.19 -8.87 2.19
C ILE A 116 10.15 -9.54 3.09
N LYS A 117 8.89 -9.14 2.94
CA LYS A 117 7.78 -9.63 3.77
C LYS A 117 6.49 -9.63 2.96
N ARG A 118 5.65 -10.64 3.22
CA ARG A 118 4.30 -10.73 2.67
C ARG A 118 3.30 -10.91 3.82
N GLN A 119 2.25 -10.10 3.83
CA GLN A 119 1.17 -10.16 4.83
C GLN A 119 -0.18 -10.17 4.09
N ASP A 120 -0.90 -11.25 4.21
CA ASP A 120 -2.17 -11.47 3.53
C ASP A 120 -3.35 -11.23 4.48
N TYR A 121 -3.77 -9.99 4.59
CA TYR A 121 -4.97 -9.59 5.34
C TYR A 121 -6.28 -9.87 4.59
N ILE A 122 -6.23 -10.39 3.35
CA ILE A 122 -7.43 -10.84 2.64
C ILE A 122 -7.86 -12.19 3.21
N ARG A 123 -6.90 -13.12 3.37
CA ARG A 123 -7.12 -14.45 3.95
C ARG A 123 -7.28 -14.41 5.46
N THR A 124 -6.48 -13.59 6.13
CA THR A 124 -6.49 -13.42 7.59
C THR A 124 -6.71 -11.94 7.92
N PRO A 125 -7.98 -11.48 7.94
CA PRO A 125 -8.29 -10.08 8.18
C PRO A 125 -7.79 -9.60 9.53
N ASN A 126 -7.47 -8.31 9.62
CA ASN A 126 -7.10 -7.70 10.87
C ASN A 126 -8.33 -7.64 11.81
N TYR A 127 -8.11 -7.42 13.10
CA TYR A 127 -9.14 -7.40 14.14
C TYR A 127 -10.31 -6.43 13.85
N ASN A 128 -10.07 -5.36 13.10
CA ASN A 128 -11.07 -4.38 12.68
C ASN A 128 -11.77 -4.70 11.36
N GLY A 129 -11.49 -5.86 10.74
CA GLY A 129 -12.04 -6.25 9.43
C GLY A 129 -11.26 -5.72 8.23
N TYR A 130 -10.14 -5.02 8.43
CA TYR A 130 -9.27 -4.54 7.35
C TYR A 130 -8.73 -5.69 6.49
N ARG A 131 -8.79 -5.52 5.17
CA ARG A 131 -8.31 -6.47 4.16
C ARG A 131 -7.42 -5.78 3.14
N SER A 132 -6.29 -6.38 2.85
CA SER A 132 -5.34 -5.97 1.81
C SER A 132 -4.24 -7.03 1.71
N LEU A 133 -3.58 -7.16 0.59
CA LEU A 133 -2.30 -7.85 0.47
C LEU A 133 -1.18 -6.82 0.62
N HIS A 134 -0.30 -7.01 1.60
CA HIS A 134 0.85 -6.14 1.84
C HIS A 134 2.15 -6.87 1.46
N LEU A 135 2.99 -6.18 0.72
CA LEU A 135 4.33 -6.62 0.37
C LEU A 135 5.33 -5.54 0.80
N ASP A 136 6.21 -5.86 1.75
CA ASP A 136 7.42 -5.06 1.97
C ASP A 136 8.46 -5.54 0.95
N ILE A 137 8.93 -4.65 0.12
CA ILE A 137 9.85 -4.94 -0.97
C ILE A 137 11.11 -4.09 -0.87
N ARG A 138 12.15 -4.50 -1.58
CA ARG A 138 13.34 -3.70 -1.82
C ARG A 138 13.60 -3.58 -3.31
N VAL A 139 13.82 -2.34 -3.77
CA VAL A 139 14.08 -2.03 -5.18
C VAL A 139 15.33 -1.15 -5.32
N PRO A 140 16.13 -1.29 -6.39
CA PRO A 140 17.22 -0.38 -6.68
C PRO A 140 16.69 0.93 -7.25
N VAL A 141 17.19 2.05 -6.75
CA VAL A 141 17.03 3.38 -7.34
C VAL A 141 18.39 3.80 -7.89
N TYR A 142 18.44 4.02 -9.20
CA TYR A 142 19.66 4.41 -9.90
C TYR A 142 19.80 5.93 -9.86
N LEU A 143 20.77 6.42 -9.11
CA LEU A 143 21.13 7.83 -9.02
C LEU A 143 22.30 8.12 -10.01
N SER A 144 22.70 9.39 -10.08
CA SER A 144 23.72 9.83 -11.03
C SER A 144 25.11 9.17 -10.82
N ASP A 145 25.42 8.84 -9.59
CA ASP A 145 26.75 8.38 -9.15
C ASP A 145 26.72 7.03 -8.41
N ARG A 146 25.55 6.55 -8.02
CA ARG A 146 25.39 5.32 -7.23
C ARG A 146 24.01 4.69 -7.38
N THR A 147 23.89 3.45 -6.91
CA THR A 147 22.61 2.76 -6.78
C THR A 147 22.26 2.61 -5.30
N GLU A 148 21.06 3.03 -4.90
CA GLU A 148 20.53 2.88 -3.55
C GLU A 148 19.43 1.81 -3.53
N LEU A 149 19.49 0.90 -2.55
CA LEU A 149 18.41 -0.06 -2.33
C LEU A 149 17.37 0.55 -1.39
N VAL A 150 16.18 0.77 -1.91
CA VAL A 150 15.07 1.42 -1.18
C VAL A 150 14.03 0.40 -0.77
N THR A 151 13.63 0.42 0.51
CA THR A 151 12.50 -0.35 1.02
C THR A 151 11.20 0.42 0.78
N ALA A 152 10.18 -0.27 0.25
CA ALA A 152 8.86 0.28 0.01
C ALA A 152 7.77 -0.72 0.43
N GLU A 153 6.62 -0.20 0.84
CA GLU A 153 5.42 -0.99 1.11
C GLU A 153 4.47 -0.92 -0.10
N ILE A 154 4.07 -2.08 -0.61
CA ILE A 154 3.02 -2.19 -1.62
C ILE A 154 1.76 -2.72 -0.97
N GLN A 155 0.65 -2.00 -1.13
CA GLN A 155 -0.67 -2.41 -0.68
C GLN A 155 -1.53 -2.73 -1.89
N ILE A 156 -1.91 -4.00 -2.07
CA ILE A 156 -2.75 -4.42 -3.19
C ILE A 156 -4.11 -4.83 -2.61
N ARG A 157 -5.19 -4.27 -3.13
CA ARG A 157 -6.56 -4.48 -2.63
C ARG A 157 -7.58 -4.36 -3.76
N THR A 158 -8.80 -4.83 -3.53
CA THR A 158 -9.91 -4.57 -4.45
C THR A 158 -10.49 -3.17 -4.23
N ILE A 159 -11.35 -2.72 -5.15
CA ILE A 159 -12.14 -1.49 -5.00
C ILE A 159 -12.96 -1.52 -3.70
N ALA A 160 -13.58 -2.66 -3.37
CA ALA A 160 -14.38 -2.83 -2.16
C ALA A 160 -13.53 -2.73 -0.88
N MET A 161 -12.33 -3.33 -0.88
CA MET A 161 -11.38 -3.22 0.23
C MET A 161 -10.87 -1.79 0.41
N ASP A 162 -10.61 -1.08 -0.69
CA ASP A 162 -10.14 0.31 -0.66
C ASP A 162 -11.24 1.26 -0.17
N PHE A 163 -12.49 1.05 -0.62
CA PHE A 163 -13.65 1.78 -0.13
C PHE A 163 -13.76 1.70 1.41
N TRP A 164 -13.75 0.49 1.96
CA TRP A 164 -13.85 0.31 3.41
C TRP A 164 -12.66 0.93 4.16
N ALA A 165 -11.43 0.67 3.69
CA ALA A 165 -10.22 1.16 4.34
C ALA A 165 -10.12 2.70 4.35
N SER A 166 -10.60 3.36 3.30
CA SER A 166 -10.61 4.82 3.20
C SER A 166 -11.59 5.45 4.17
N LEU A 167 -12.80 4.89 4.29
CA LEU A 167 -13.82 5.37 5.22
C LEU A 167 -13.47 5.08 6.68
N GLU A 168 -12.95 3.88 6.98
CA GLU A 168 -12.48 3.51 8.32
C GLU A 168 -11.40 4.46 8.80
N HIS A 169 -10.41 4.75 7.94
CA HIS A 169 -9.36 5.70 8.24
C HIS A 169 -9.92 7.10 8.56
N ASP A 170 -10.87 7.59 7.77
CA ASP A 170 -11.50 8.91 7.98
C ASP A 170 -12.25 8.98 9.31
N ILE A 171 -13.02 7.95 9.64
CA ILE A 171 -13.78 7.86 10.89
C ILE A 171 -12.82 7.84 12.09
N ARG A 172 -11.74 7.04 12.03
CA ARG A 172 -10.80 6.90 13.16
C ARG A 172 -9.80 8.05 13.29
N TYR A 173 -9.44 8.71 12.20
CA TYR A 173 -8.44 9.78 12.22
C TYR A 173 -9.04 11.14 12.60
N LYS A 174 -10.28 11.41 12.19
CA LYS A 174 -10.96 12.70 12.42
C LYS A 174 -11.67 12.78 13.76
N VAL A 175 -11.88 11.67 14.45
CA VAL A 175 -12.62 11.62 15.70
C VAL A 175 -11.68 11.28 16.85
N ASP A 176 -11.78 12.03 17.94
CA ASP A 176 -11.15 11.69 19.21
C ASP A 176 -11.63 10.30 19.66
N LYS A 177 -10.70 9.36 19.81
CA LYS A 177 -11.01 7.95 20.15
C LYS A 177 -11.83 7.81 21.43
N THR A 178 -11.78 8.81 22.30
CA THR A 178 -12.55 8.85 23.55
C THR A 178 -14.01 9.28 23.33
N LYS A 179 -14.36 9.77 22.13
CA LYS A 179 -15.68 10.29 21.76
C LYS A 179 -16.41 9.41 20.74
N LEU A 180 -15.88 8.23 20.43
CA LEU A 180 -16.56 7.29 19.55
C LEU A 180 -17.83 6.77 20.26
N PRO A 181 -18.99 6.71 19.55
CA PRO A 181 -20.20 6.11 20.09
C PRO A 181 -19.96 4.65 20.52
N GLU A 182 -20.66 4.22 21.56
CA GLU A 182 -20.66 2.83 21.98
C GLU A 182 -21.18 1.93 20.84
N GLY A 183 -20.54 0.77 20.64
CA GLY A 183 -20.92 -0.19 19.58
C GLY A 183 -20.38 0.13 18.18
N ILE A 184 -19.76 1.29 17.94
CA ILE A 184 -19.30 1.68 16.59
C ILE A 184 -18.26 0.72 16.00
N ASN A 185 -17.39 0.12 16.83
CA ASN A 185 -16.39 -0.82 16.36
C ASN A 185 -17.03 -2.12 15.85
N GLU A 186 -18.06 -2.59 16.53
CA GLU A 186 -18.85 -3.77 16.16
C GLU A 186 -19.63 -3.52 14.87
N GLU A 187 -20.23 -2.34 14.73
CA GLU A 187 -20.90 -1.93 13.49
C GLU A 187 -19.93 -1.82 12.33
N MET A 188 -18.75 -1.25 12.53
CA MET A 188 -17.70 -1.16 11.52
C MET A 188 -17.21 -2.54 11.09
N LEU A 189 -17.03 -3.47 12.05
CA LEU A 189 -16.64 -4.85 11.75
C LEU A 189 -17.74 -5.58 10.96
N ALA A 190 -19.00 -5.39 11.32
CA ALA A 190 -20.15 -5.94 10.59
C ALA A 190 -20.21 -5.40 9.14
N CYS A 191 -19.97 -4.10 8.94
CA CYS A 191 -19.88 -3.49 7.63
C CYS A 191 -18.72 -4.07 6.80
N ALA A 192 -17.55 -4.26 7.41
CA ALA A 192 -16.40 -4.91 6.75
C ALA A 192 -16.75 -6.33 6.25
N GLY A 193 -17.51 -7.07 7.05
CA GLY A 193 -18.00 -8.41 6.69
C GLY A 193 -18.94 -8.39 5.48
N LYS A 194 -19.91 -7.47 5.46
CA LYS A 194 -20.86 -7.31 4.34
C LYS A 194 -20.14 -6.90 3.05
N ILE A 195 -19.20 -5.95 3.13
CA ILE A 195 -18.41 -5.50 1.98
C ILE A 195 -17.56 -6.65 1.42
N ALA A 196 -16.93 -7.45 2.28
CA ALA A 196 -16.15 -8.62 1.86
C ALA A 196 -17.04 -9.71 1.22
N GLU A 197 -18.29 -9.83 1.64
CA GLU A 197 -19.23 -10.76 1.02
C GLU A 197 -19.62 -10.28 -0.39
N ILE A 198 -19.93 -9.00 -0.56
CA ILE A 198 -20.24 -8.39 -1.86
C ILE A 198 -19.05 -8.55 -2.80
N ASP A 199 -17.83 -8.29 -2.33
CA ASP A 199 -16.61 -8.42 -3.13
C ASP A 199 -16.41 -9.85 -3.66
N ARG A 200 -16.66 -10.88 -2.80
CA ARG A 200 -16.63 -12.29 -3.20
C ARG A 200 -17.74 -12.64 -4.21
N GLN A 201 -18.94 -12.11 -4.04
CA GLN A 201 -20.04 -12.32 -4.99
C GLN A 201 -19.72 -11.71 -6.35
N MET A 202 -19.14 -10.51 -6.41
CA MET A 202 -18.68 -9.88 -7.65
C MET A 202 -17.59 -10.70 -8.34
N GLN A 203 -16.63 -11.21 -7.59
CA GLN A 203 -15.60 -12.12 -8.09
C GLN A 203 -16.23 -13.38 -8.72
N GLU A 204 -17.19 -14.00 -8.05
CA GLU A 204 -17.83 -15.24 -8.53
C GLU A 204 -18.66 -14.97 -9.80
N MET A 205 -19.43 -13.88 -9.84
CA MET A 205 -20.15 -13.47 -11.06
C MET A 205 -19.19 -13.27 -12.23
N TYR A 206 -18.06 -12.63 -12.00
CA TYR A 206 -17.05 -12.42 -13.03
C TYR A 206 -16.48 -13.75 -13.56
N ARG A 207 -16.17 -14.70 -12.70
CA ARG A 207 -15.69 -16.04 -13.08
C ARG A 207 -16.72 -16.80 -13.93
N ARG A 208 -18.01 -16.74 -13.55
CA ARG A 208 -19.11 -17.38 -14.29
C ARG A 208 -19.27 -16.79 -15.68
N ILE A 209 -19.20 -15.45 -15.81
CA ILE A 209 -19.28 -14.78 -17.10
C ILE A 209 -18.12 -15.19 -18.00
N LYS A 210 -16.89 -15.22 -17.48
CA LYS A 210 -15.71 -15.68 -18.23
C LYS A 210 -15.85 -17.14 -18.71
N SER A 211 -16.25 -18.03 -17.84
CA SER A 211 -16.47 -19.43 -18.20
C SER A 211 -17.53 -19.59 -19.31
N ALA A 212 -18.61 -18.78 -19.28
CA ALA A 212 -19.65 -18.81 -20.30
C ALA A 212 -19.17 -18.26 -21.66
N GLN A 213 -18.15 -17.40 -21.67
CA GLN A 213 -17.58 -16.85 -22.91
C GLN A 213 -16.46 -17.73 -23.49
N GLY A 214 -16.14 -18.87 -22.88
CA GLY A 214 -15.07 -19.77 -23.35
C GLY A 214 -13.64 -19.26 -23.11
N ASN A 215 -13.48 -18.15 -22.39
CA ASN A 215 -12.19 -17.59 -22.01
C ASN A 215 -11.72 -18.23 -20.68
N THR A 216 -11.14 -19.41 -20.76
CA THR A 216 -10.30 -19.93 -19.67
C THR A 216 -8.98 -19.19 -19.74
N ASP A 217 -8.72 -18.30 -18.77
CA ASP A 217 -7.35 -17.77 -18.56
C ASP A 217 -6.43 -18.95 -18.21
N CYS A 218 -5.47 -19.25 -19.08
CA CYS A 218 -4.31 -20.07 -18.78
C CYS A 218 -3.37 -19.33 -17.85
#